data_0ece69506446aab1488a7890a171cfe4
#
_entry.id   0ece69506446aab1488a7890a171cfe4
#
_cell.length_a   1.000
_cell.length_b   1.000
_cell.length_c   1.000
_cell.angle_alpha   90.00
_cell.angle_beta   90.00
_cell.angle_gamma   90.00
#
_symmetry.space_group_name_H-M   'P 1'
#
loop_
_entity.id
_entity.type
_entity.pdbx_description
1 polymer ?
#
loop_
_entity_poly.entity_id
_entity_poly.type
_entity_poly.pdbx_seq_one_letter_code
_entity_poly.pdbx_strand_id
1 'polypeptide(L)'
;AEETEKKGREDFVFKQEEQDKTAEEAKKFQASVFKGMHLDVTMECLMNEERILLNLHGEGLGILIGKHGQTLDALQYLTNLAAGKAFHHHYFVLLDVENYRERRRDTLEALARRLAAKVKRTGEPVKLEPMAAGERRIIHLALQDDGAVTTESEGDAPHRYVVIKRND
;
A
#
# COMPACT_ATOMS: atom_id res chain seq x y z
N ALA A 1 -13.96 -31.91 -12.76
CA ALA A 1 -13.60 -30.79 -11.85
C ALA A 1 -12.85 -29.65 -12.53
N GLU A 2 -12.30 -29.84 -13.74
CA GLU A 2 -11.57 -28.80 -14.48
C GLU A 2 -12.45 -27.92 -15.39
N GLU A 3 -13.71 -28.28 -15.61
CA GLU A 3 -14.61 -27.51 -16.47
C GLU A 3 -15.42 -26.41 -15.75
N THR A 4 -15.40 -26.37 -14.43
CA THR A 4 -16.17 -25.41 -13.64
C THR A 4 -15.38 -24.12 -13.31
N GLU A 5 -14.06 -24.11 -13.47
CA GLU A 5 -13.23 -22.93 -13.20
C GLU A 5 -13.03 -21.99 -14.41
N LYS A 6 -13.46 -22.39 -15.60
CA LYS A 6 -13.31 -21.58 -16.83
C LYS A 6 -14.47 -20.61 -17.13
N LYS A 7 -15.48 -20.53 -16.27
CA LYS A 7 -16.69 -19.70 -16.51
C LYS A 7 -16.67 -18.32 -15.83
N GLY A 8 -15.54 -17.76 -15.45
CA GLY A 8 -15.48 -16.53 -14.69
C GLY A 8 -14.51 -15.44 -15.15
N ARG A 9 -13.82 -15.62 -16.26
CA ARG A 9 -13.02 -14.55 -16.86
C ARG A 9 -13.66 -14.14 -18.18
N GLU A 10 -14.73 -13.36 -18.11
CA GLU A 10 -15.03 -12.46 -19.20
C GLU A 10 -13.80 -11.56 -19.36
N ASP A 11 -13.24 -11.52 -20.55
CA ASP A 11 -12.08 -10.68 -20.83
C ASP A 11 -12.41 -9.25 -20.43
N PHE A 12 -11.64 -8.71 -19.47
CA PHE A 12 -11.83 -7.35 -19.01
C PHE A 12 -11.66 -6.37 -20.18
N VAL A 13 -12.70 -5.64 -20.49
CA VAL A 13 -12.67 -4.56 -21.47
C VAL A 13 -12.74 -3.24 -20.70
N PHE A 14 -11.66 -2.45 -20.78
CA PHE A 14 -11.61 -1.14 -20.16
C PHE A 14 -12.67 -0.21 -20.80
N LYS A 15 -13.45 0.46 -19.93
CA LYS A 15 -14.42 1.47 -20.32
C LYS A 15 -14.21 2.75 -19.51
N GLN A 16 -13.85 3.82 -20.21
CA GLN A 16 -13.58 5.12 -19.58
C GLN A 16 -14.78 5.64 -18.76
N GLU A 17 -16.01 5.44 -19.25
CA GLU A 17 -17.20 5.87 -18.52
C GLU A 17 -17.39 5.15 -17.19
N GLU A 18 -17.05 3.87 -17.12
CA GLU A 18 -17.11 3.10 -15.87
C GLU A 18 -16.02 3.55 -14.89
N GLN A 19 -14.83 3.82 -15.39
CA GLN A 19 -13.74 4.35 -14.58
C GLN A 19 -14.09 5.74 -14.04
N ASP A 20 -14.64 6.61 -14.85
CA ASP A 20 -15.07 7.96 -14.44
C ASP A 20 -16.12 7.90 -13.33
N LYS A 21 -17.11 7.01 -13.46
CA LYS A 21 -18.13 6.80 -12.44
C LYS A 21 -17.53 6.24 -11.15
N THR A 22 -16.61 5.31 -11.27
CA THR A 22 -15.87 4.76 -10.11
C THR A 22 -15.10 5.87 -9.40
N ALA A 23 -14.40 6.72 -10.13
CA ALA A 23 -13.69 7.87 -9.58
C ALA A 23 -14.61 8.85 -8.85
N GLU A 24 -15.79 9.14 -9.42
CA GLU A 24 -16.79 10.01 -8.78
C GLU A 24 -17.32 9.42 -7.49
N GLU A 25 -17.64 8.14 -7.47
CA GLU A 25 -18.09 7.45 -6.24
C GLU A 25 -16.97 7.40 -5.17
N ALA A 26 -15.74 7.19 -5.58
CA ALA A 26 -14.58 7.25 -4.69
C ALA A 26 -14.43 8.64 -4.06
N LYS A 27 -14.53 9.71 -4.85
CA LYS A 27 -14.46 11.08 -4.37
C LYS A 27 -15.60 11.42 -3.41
N LYS A 28 -16.83 10.99 -3.71
CA LYS A 28 -18.00 11.17 -2.84
C LYS A 28 -17.80 10.48 -1.49
N PHE A 29 -17.31 9.25 -1.52
CA PHE A 29 -17.03 8.51 -0.30
C PHE A 29 -15.98 9.24 0.55
N GLN A 30 -14.87 9.66 -0.05
CA GLN A 30 -13.82 10.40 0.65
C GLN A 30 -14.33 11.74 1.19
N ALA A 31 -15.08 12.51 0.41
CA ALA A 31 -15.66 13.77 0.85
C ALA A 31 -16.57 13.59 2.08
N SER A 32 -17.35 12.51 2.10
CA SER A 32 -18.22 12.15 3.22
C SER A 32 -17.41 11.83 4.48
N VAL A 33 -16.31 11.06 4.34
CA VAL A 33 -15.39 10.74 5.45
C VAL A 33 -14.74 12.01 6.00
N PHE A 34 -14.20 12.87 5.14
CA PHE A 34 -13.53 14.10 5.57
C PHE A 34 -14.48 15.08 6.24
N LYS A 35 -15.70 15.20 5.74
CA LYS A 35 -16.75 15.99 6.38
C LYS A 35 -17.05 15.49 7.80
N GLY A 36 -17.18 14.19 7.95
CA GLY A 36 -17.41 13.55 9.26
C GLY A 36 -16.25 13.72 10.23
N MET A 37 -15.03 13.83 9.72
CA MET A 37 -13.81 14.06 10.52
C MET A 37 -13.47 15.54 10.71
N HIS A 38 -14.24 16.45 10.14
CA HIS A 38 -13.99 17.88 10.15
C HIS A 38 -12.61 18.25 9.55
N LEU A 39 -12.23 17.61 8.47
CA LEU A 39 -10.96 17.83 7.77
C LEU A 39 -11.18 18.60 6.47
N ASP A 40 -10.31 19.56 6.23
CA ASP A 40 -10.20 20.29 4.95
C ASP A 40 -9.17 19.59 4.07
N VAL A 41 -9.66 18.91 3.03
CA VAL A 41 -8.82 18.10 2.15
C VAL A 41 -9.10 18.48 0.69
N THR A 42 -8.02 18.76 -0.04
CA THR A 42 -8.07 18.91 -1.49
C THR A 42 -7.75 17.55 -2.14
N MET A 43 -8.60 17.10 -3.06
CA MET A 43 -8.41 15.86 -3.79
C MET A 43 -7.96 16.15 -5.22
N GLU A 44 -6.80 15.60 -5.58
CA GLU A 44 -6.32 15.57 -6.96
C GLU A 44 -6.53 14.18 -7.52
N CYS A 45 -7.18 14.08 -8.67
CA CYS A 45 -7.46 12.81 -9.32
C CYS A 45 -6.68 12.67 -10.63
N LEU A 46 -5.85 11.64 -10.70
CA LEU A 46 -5.11 11.25 -11.91
C LEU A 46 -5.52 9.84 -12.30
N MET A 47 -5.81 9.62 -13.57
CA MET A 47 -6.26 8.31 -14.06
C MET A 47 -5.44 7.84 -15.26
N ASN A 48 -5.21 6.54 -15.31
CA ASN A 48 -4.78 5.82 -16.50
C ASN A 48 -5.60 4.51 -16.58
N GLU A 49 -5.36 3.67 -17.60
CA GLU A 49 -6.12 2.43 -17.78
C GLU A 49 -5.93 1.42 -16.63
N GLU A 50 -4.84 1.53 -15.88
CA GLU A 50 -4.51 0.60 -14.81
C GLU A 50 -5.13 0.98 -13.47
N ARG A 51 -5.29 2.29 -13.20
CA ARG A 51 -5.74 2.76 -11.89
C ARG A 51 -6.27 4.19 -11.87
N ILE A 52 -7.00 4.48 -10.81
CA ILE A 52 -7.39 5.82 -10.40
C ILE A 52 -6.52 6.22 -9.22
N LEU A 53 -5.77 7.30 -9.32
CA LEU A 53 -4.98 7.83 -8.22
C LEU A 53 -5.70 9.03 -7.61
N LEU A 54 -6.02 8.95 -6.33
CA LEU A 54 -6.51 10.07 -5.52
C LEU A 54 -5.41 10.54 -4.59
N ASN A 55 -4.84 11.69 -4.88
CA ASN A 55 -3.89 12.38 -4.02
C ASN A 55 -4.64 13.34 -3.09
N LEU A 56 -4.45 13.18 -1.79
CA LEU A 56 -5.03 14.01 -0.77
C LEU A 56 -4.02 15.05 -0.28
N HIS A 57 -4.42 16.31 -0.30
CA HIS A 57 -3.58 17.44 0.12
C HIS A 57 -4.31 18.28 1.16
N GLY A 58 -3.57 18.79 2.12
CA GLY A 58 -4.09 19.64 3.18
C GLY A 58 -3.17 19.71 4.38
N GLU A 59 -3.57 20.48 5.37
CA GLU A 59 -2.85 20.59 6.63
C GLU A 59 -3.34 19.55 7.63
N GLY A 60 -2.41 19.02 8.43
CA GLY A 60 -2.76 18.11 9.53
C GLY A 60 -3.31 16.77 9.11
N LEU A 61 -2.95 16.26 7.92
CA LEU A 61 -3.47 15.01 7.39
C LEU A 61 -2.80 13.73 7.94
N GLY A 62 -1.93 13.86 8.94
CA GLY A 62 -1.31 12.71 9.59
C GLY A 62 -2.31 11.70 10.15
N ILE A 63 -3.49 12.15 10.55
CA ILE A 63 -4.59 11.29 11.00
C ILE A 63 -5.10 10.36 9.89
N LEU A 64 -5.00 10.76 8.62
CA LEU A 64 -5.39 9.95 7.47
C LEU A 64 -4.31 8.91 7.10
N ILE A 65 -3.09 9.10 7.56
CA ILE A 65 -1.99 8.18 7.35
C ILE A 65 -2.00 7.11 8.45
N GLY A 66 -2.03 7.55 9.71
CA GLY A 66 -1.92 6.68 10.88
C GLY A 66 -0.51 6.12 11.05
N LYS A 67 -0.36 5.16 11.95
CA LYS A 67 0.92 4.51 12.20
C LYS A 67 1.33 3.70 10.95
N HIS A 68 2.48 4.05 10.36
CA HIS A 68 3.06 3.37 9.21
C HIS A 68 2.12 3.25 7.99
N GLY A 69 1.16 4.17 7.86
CA GLY A 69 0.20 4.16 6.76
C GLY A 69 -0.98 3.21 6.94
N GLN A 70 -1.19 2.66 8.12
CA GLN A 70 -2.28 1.70 8.39
C GLN A 70 -3.66 2.32 8.17
N THR A 71 -3.88 3.57 8.57
CA THR A 71 -5.14 4.27 8.34
C THR A 71 -5.35 4.54 6.85
N LEU A 72 -4.30 4.96 6.16
CA LEU A 72 -4.35 5.19 4.71
C LEU A 72 -4.71 3.91 3.95
N ASP A 73 -4.12 2.78 4.31
CA ASP A 73 -4.43 1.48 3.70
C ASP A 73 -5.88 1.05 3.98
N ALA A 74 -6.38 1.28 5.19
CA ALA A 74 -7.77 0.99 5.54
C ALA A 74 -8.74 1.88 4.76
N LEU A 75 -8.46 3.17 4.64
CA LEU A 75 -9.26 4.10 3.83
C LEU A 75 -9.26 3.70 2.36
N GLN A 76 -8.13 3.29 1.82
CA GLN A 76 -8.03 2.81 0.45
C GLN A 76 -8.90 1.57 0.24
N TYR A 77 -8.84 0.62 1.13
CA TYR A 77 -9.66 -0.59 1.09
C TYR A 77 -11.17 -0.25 1.08
N LEU A 78 -11.61 0.59 2.01
CA LEU A 78 -13.01 1.04 2.10
C LEU A 78 -13.44 1.83 0.87
N THR A 79 -12.58 2.66 0.33
CA THR A 79 -12.84 3.43 -0.89
C THR A 79 -13.07 2.50 -2.08
N ASN A 80 -12.24 1.47 -2.25
CA ASN A 80 -12.44 0.47 -3.29
C ASN A 80 -13.71 -0.33 -3.12
N LEU A 81 -14.10 -0.67 -1.90
CA LEU A 81 -15.39 -1.31 -1.62
C LEU A 81 -16.57 -0.40 -1.99
N ALA A 82 -16.55 0.85 -1.56
CA ALA A 82 -17.65 1.79 -1.80
C ALA A 82 -17.78 2.13 -3.29
N ALA A 83 -16.66 2.34 -3.99
CA ALA A 83 -16.64 2.70 -5.40
C ALA A 83 -16.86 1.52 -6.35
N GLY A 84 -16.55 0.31 -5.89
CA GLY A 84 -16.62 -0.92 -6.71
C GLY A 84 -18.00 -1.55 -6.81
N LYS A 85 -19.02 -1.01 -6.17
CA LYS A 85 -20.35 -1.63 -6.12
C LYS A 85 -21.13 -1.60 -7.44
N ALA A 86 -20.82 -0.64 -8.31
CA ALA A 86 -21.61 -0.38 -9.51
C ALA A 86 -21.28 -1.31 -10.68
N PHE A 87 -20.09 -1.91 -10.71
CA PHE A 87 -19.59 -2.69 -11.84
C PHE A 87 -19.02 -4.03 -11.40
N HIS A 88 -19.08 -5.04 -12.27
CA HIS A 88 -18.48 -6.35 -12.03
C HIS A 88 -16.95 -6.31 -12.05
N HIS A 89 -16.36 -5.36 -12.78
CA HIS A 89 -14.93 -5.13 -12.85
C HIS A 89 -14.54 -3.98 -11.94
N HIS A 90 -13.50 -4.18 -11.17
CA HIS A 90 -13.00 -3.17 -10.26
C HIS A 90 -11.95 -2.30 -10.94
N TYR A 91 -12.27 -1.02 -11.10
CA TYR A 91 -11.29 0.00 -11.41
C TYR A 91 -10.61 0.40 -10.11
N PHE A 92 -9.37 -0.03 -9.96
CA PHE A 92 -8.63 0.12 -8.70
C PHE A 92 -8.37 1.59 -8.37
N VAL A 93 -8.69 1.97 -7.14
CA VAL A 93 -8.39 3.29 -6.58
C VAL A 93 -7.20 3.19 -5.65
N LEU A 94 -6.13 3.89 -6.01
CA LEU A 94 -4.98 4.10 -5.15
C LEU A 94 -5.16 5.43 -4.43
N LEU A 95 -5.10 5.41 -3.11
CA LEU A 95 -5.21 6.57 -2.26
C LEU A 95 -3.84 6.93 -1.70
N ASP A 96 -3.45 8.20 -1.79
CA ASP A 96 -2.22 8.70 -1.21
C ASP A 96 -2.43 10.04 -0.51
N VAL A 97 -1.58 10.36 0.44
CA VAL A 97 -1.60 11.60 1.21
C VAL A 97 -0.21 12.23 1.13
N GLU A 98 -0.09 13.38 0.45
CA GLU A 98 1.16 14.16 0.37
C GLU A 98 2.39 13.31 0.01
N ASN A 99 2.24 12.41 -0.96
CA ASN A 99 3.28 11.46 -1.39
C ASN A 99 3.82 10.58 -0.25
N TYR A 100 2.98 10.24 0.72
CA TYR A 100 3.39 9.43 1.87
C TYR A 100 3.95 8.07 1.45
N ARG A 101 3.36 7.40 0.48
CA ARG A 101 3.78 6.04 0.09
C ARG A 101 5.23 6.01 -0.43
N GLU A 102 5.62 6.99 -1.22
CA GLU A 102 7.01 7.12 -1.68
C GLU A 102 7.96 7.45 -0.53
N ARG A 103 7.61 8.41 0.32
CA ARG A 103 8.40 8.77 1.50
C ARG A 103 8.56 7.59 2.45
N ARG A 104 7.50 6.79 2.64
CA ARG A 104 7.56 5.59 3.49
C ARG A 104 8.47 4.53 2.90
N ARG A 105 8.41 4.31 1.58
CA ARG A 105 9.33 3.40 0.88
C ARG A 105 10.78 3.81 1.09
N ASP A 106 11.09 5.07 0.88
CA ASP A 106 12.45 5.61 1.07
C ASP A 106 12.95 5.42 2.51
N THR A 107 12.09 5.65 3.48
CA THR A 107 12.37 5.43 4.90
C THR A 107 12.67 3.96 5.19
N LEU A 108 11.88 3.04 4.65
CA LEU A 108 12.08 1.61 4.84
C LEU A 108 13.36 1.10 4.16
N GLU A 109 13.66 1.59 2.96
CA GLU A 109 14.90 1.25 2.26
C GLU A 109 16.12 1.75 3.02
N ALA A 110 16.09 2.97 3.54
CA ALA A 110 17.16 3.53 4.37
C ALA A 110 17.34 2.73 5.68
N LEU A 111 16.24 2.36 6.33
CA LEU A 111 16.25 1.52 7.52
C LEU A 111 16.88 0.16 7.22
N ALA A 112 16.51 -0.48 6.12
CA ALA A 112 17.05 -1.77 5.70
C ALA A 112 18.57 -1.70 5.53
N ARG A 113 19.08 -0.70 4.83
CA ARG A 113 20.52 -0.52 4.60
C ARG A 113 21.27 -0.25 5.90
N ARG A 114 20.72 0.58 6.77
CA ARG A 114 21.33 0.88 8.07
C ARG A 114 21.41 -0.37 8.95
N LEU A 115 20.34 -1.15 9.03
CA LEU A 115 20.32 -2.37 9.82
C LEU A 115 21.19 -3.47 9.22
N ALA A 116 21.26 -3.57 7.89
CA ALA A 116 22.19 -4.48 7.21
C ALA A 116 23.65 -4.15 7.54
N ALA A 117 24.02 -2.88 7.55
CA ALA A 117 25.35 -2.43 7.95
C ALA A 117 25.67 -2.83 9.40
N LYS A 118 24.72 -2.68 10.30
CA LYS A 118 24.84 -3.11 11.69
C LYS A 118 25.04 -4.62 11.81
N VAL A 119 24.27 -5.42 11.10
CA VAL A 119 24.36 -6.88 11.06
C VAL A 119 25.72 -7.34 10.53
N LYS A 120 26.23 -6.72 9.48
CA LYS A 120 27.56 -6.99 8.93
C LYS A 120 28.64 -6.72 9.94
N ARG A 121 28.56 -5.64 10.70
CA ARG A 121 29.54 -5.24 11.70
C ARG A 121 29.54 -6.12 12.95
N THR A 122 28.33 -6.39 13.48
CA THR A 122 28.16 -7.10 14.76
C THR A 122 28.09 -8.61 14.60
N GLY A 123 27.64 -9.09 13.44
CA GLY A 123 27.35 -10.50 13.20
C GLY A 123 26.06 -11.00 13.83
N GLU A 124 25.35 -10.15 14.57
CA GLU A 124 24.10 -10.53 15.23
C GLU A 124 22.87 -10.21 14.38
N PRO A 125 21.89 -11.14 14.31
CA PRO A 125 20.64 -10.89 13.62
C PRO A 125 19.87 -9.71 14.23
N VAL A 126 19.16 -8.96 13.37
CA VAL A 126 18.28 -7.87 13.80
C VAL A 126 16.86 -8.21 13.38
N LYS A 127 15.93 -8.09 14.33
CA LYS A 127 14.49 -8.21 14.10
C LYS A 127 13.89 -6.82 13.96
N LEU A 128 13.13 -6.61 12.88
CA LEU A 128 12.38 -5.38 12.68
C LEU A 128 11.03 -5.44 13.39
N GLU A 129 10.39 -4.29 13.53
CA GLU A 129 9.00 -4.25 14.00
C GLU A 129 8.05 -4.99 13.04
N PRO A 130 6.94 -5.56 13.54
CA PRO A 130 5.93 -6.12 12.67
C PRO A 130 5.45 -5.12 11.63
N MET A 131 5.25 -5.57 10.40
CA MET A 131 4.79 -4.75 9.30
C MET A 131 3.99 -5.57 8.28
N ALA A 132 3.18 -4.87 7.49
CA ALA A 132 2.39 -5.46 6.43
C ALA A 132 3.28 -6.12 5.35
N ALA A 133 2.71 -7.07 4.63
CA ALA A 133 3.44 -7.83 3.60
C ALA A 133 4.09 -6.94 2.53
N GLY A 134 3.40 -5.88 2.09
CA GLY A 134 3.94 -4.92 1.13
C GLY A 134 5.18 -4.18 1.66
N GLU A 135 5.19 -3.81 2.93
CA GLU A 135 6.34 -3.17 3.57
C GLU A 135 7.50 -4.15 3.76
N ARG A 136 7.22 -5.38 4.19
CA ARG A 136 8.25 -6.42 4.32
C ARG A 136 8.92 -6.70 2.97
N ARG A 137 8.14 -6.68 1.89
CA ARG A 137 8.67 -6.82 0.54
C ARG A 137 9.66 -5.72 0.18
N ILE A 138 9.41 -4.48 0.58
CA ILE A 138 10.34 -3.35 0.36
C ILE A 138 11.70 -3.65 1.01
N ILE A 139 11.71 -4.14 2.23
CA ILE A 139 12.93 -4.53 2.93
C ILE A 139 13.67 -5.65 2.20
N HIS A 140 12.97 -6.71 1.80
CA HIS A 140 13.57 -7.83 1.06
C HIS A 140 14.19 -7.38 -0.27
N LEU A 141 13.47 -6.55 -1.03
CA LEU A 141 13.95 -6.02 -2.31
C LEU A 141 15.15 -5.09 -2.14
N ALA A 142 15.17 -4.27 -1.09
CA ALA A 142 16.28 -3.36 -0.81
C ALA A 142 17.59 -4.09 -0.54
N LEU A 143 17.54 -5.31 0.00
CA LEU A 143 18.70 -6.09 0.42
C LEU A 143 18.95 -7.34 -0.43
N GLN A 144 18.14 -7.61 -1.45
CA GLN A 144 18.25 -8.84 -2.25
C GLN A 144 19.62 -9.01 -2.95
N ASP A 145 20.24 -7.90 -3.34
CA ASP A 145 21.53 -7.90 -4.05
C ASP A 145 22.73 -7.76 -3.10
N ASP A 146 22.48 -7.63 -1.82
CA ASP A 146 23.54 -7.58 -0.80
C ASP A 146 23.94 -8.99 -0.37
N GLY A 147 25.01 -9.50 -0.96
CA GLY A 147 25.49 -10.87 -0.71
C GLY A 147 25.97 -11.13 0.72
N ALA A 148 26.15 -10.10 1.54
CA ALA A 148 26.63 -10.25 2.91
C ALA A 148 25.51 -10.48 3.94
N VAL A 149 24.26 -10.28 3.55
CA VAL A 149 23.09 -10.48 4.43
C VAL A 149 22.00 -11.29 3.75
N THR A 150 21.17 -11.89 4.56
CA THR A 150 19.94 -12.59 4.15
C THR A 150 18.77 -12.03 4.93
N THR A 151 17.62 -11.93 4.29
CA THR A 151 16.38 -11.46 4.92
C THR A 151 15.32 -12.55 4.91
N GLU A 152 14.65 -12.73 6.03
CA GLU A 152 13.55 -13.69 6.21
C GLU A 152 12.35 -13.02 6.88
N SER A 153 11.15 -13.41 6.49
CA SER A 153 9.94 -13.03 7.22
C SER A 153 9.58 -14.14 8.21
N GLU A 154 9.36 -13.75 9.47
CA GLU A 154 9.01 -14.65 10.57
C GLU A 154 7.75 -14.18 11.29
N GLY A 155 7.13 -15.08 12.06
CA GLY A 155 5.91 -14.79 12.80
C GLY A 155 4.65 -14.88 11.95
N ASP A 156 3.51 -14.65 12.58
CA ASP A 156 2.18 -14.70 11.96
C ASP A 156 1.53 -13.31 11.93
N ALA A 157 0.81 -13.02 10.85
CA ALA A 157 0.04 -11.79 10.78
C ALA A 157 -0.97 -11.69 11.96
N PRO A 158 -1.16 -10.50 12.56
CA PRO A 158 -0.65 -9.19 12.16
C PRO A 158 0.74 -8.84 12.72
N HIS A 159 1.42 -9.78 13.37
CA HIS A 159 2.71 -9.57 14.06
C HIS A 159 3.92 -10.08 13.27
N ARG A 160 3.75 -10.34 11.98
CA ARG A 160 4.81 -10.84 11.12
C ARG A 160 5.85 -9.75 10.83
N TYR A 161 7.14 -10.10 10.92
CA TYR A 161 8.27 -9.17 10.83
C TYR A 161 9.40 -9.73 9.97
N VAL A 162 10.34 -8.86 9.61
CA VAL A 162 11.57 -9.24 8.88
C VAL A 162 12.73 -9.41 9.86
N VAL A 163 13.55 -10.42 9.64
CA VAL A 163 14.83 -10.64 10.30
C VAL A 163 15.94 -10.48 9.27
N ILE A 164 16.96 -9.70 9.60
CA ILE A 164 18.17 -9.55 8.79
C ILE A 164 19.29 -10.33 9.47
N LYS A 165 19.90 -11.25 8.74
CA LYS A 165 20.99 -12.11 9.21
C LYS A 165 22.23 -11.92 8.36
N ARG A 166 23.42 -12.06 8.97
CA ARG A 166 24.66 -12.09 8.21
C ARG A 166 24.84 -13.45 7.54
N ASN A 167 25.27 -13.41 6.30
CA ASN A 167 25.74 -14.62 5.61
C ASN A 167 27.16 -14.98 6.08
N ASP A 168 27.38 -16.27 6.24
CA ASP A 168 28.69 -16.81 6.60
C ASP A 168 29.63 -16.83 5.38
#